data_13fccc6fc992c0e15b7cd582392914ba
#
_entry.id   13fccc6fc992c0e15b7cd582392914ba
#
_cell.length_a   1.000
_cell.length_b   1.000
_cell.length_c   1.000
_cell.angle_alpha   90.00
_cell.angle_beta   90.00
_cell.angle_gamma   90.00
#
_symmetry.space_group_name_H-M   'P 1'
#
loop_
_entity.id
_entity.type
_entity.pdbx_description
1 polymer ?
#
loop_
_entity_poly.entity_id
_entity_poly.type
_entity_poly.pdbx_seq_one_letter_code
_entity_poly.pdbx_strand_id
1 'polypeptide(L)'
;KGGLKVLVIEKELKVFNKPRAIVLDSEAMRILQFCGVAHQLGDSIKPHPGTDYIGLDGQLIKVFDPQPPPFQLGWPATLTFIQPILERLLRKRINTQKNIHLLLGNELVDVSDANKSVEIKVRDSSSKESKTFSAKYLIGCDGGNSVVRTAMNVGVEDLGVDEDWLVVDAYLIKETKLPPKFIQYCWPSRPATFVLGPRNVRRWEIKILPGEDLKDFERKEKVMEVLSNYVDVTALKIWRTA
;
A
#
# COMPACT_ATOMS: atom_id res chain seq x y z
N LYS A 1 -18.18 15.06 -4.15
CA LYS A 1 -18.75 16.06 -5.09
C LYS A 1 -20.20 15.77 -5.49
N GLY A 2 -20.67 14.52 -5.48
CA GLY A 2 -22.05 14.16 -5.85
C GLY A 2 -23.14 14.53 -4.83
N GLY A 3 -22.83 15.25 -3.76
CA GLY A 3 -23.83 15.69 -2.76
C GLY A 3 -24.33 14.57 -1.83
N LEU A 4 -23.82 13.35 -1.96
CA LEU A 4 -24.20 12.23 -1.09
C LEU A 4 -23.72 12.46 0.34
N LYS A 5 -24.53 12.07 1.32
CA LYS A 5 -24.10 11.98 2.71
C LYS A 5 -23.31 10.68 2.88
N VAL A 6 -22.10 10.76 3.38
CA VAL A 6 -21.18 9.62 3.51
C VAL A 6 -20.72 9.51 4.96
N LEU A 7 -20.77 8.30 5.50
CA LEU A 7 -20.10 7.92 6.75
C LEU A 7 -18.87 7.07 6.37
N VAL A 8 -17.71 7.50 6.80
CA VAL A 8 -16.46 6.74 6.66
C VAL A 8 -16.08 6.22 8.04
N ILE A 9 -15.86 4.92 8.16
CA ILE A 9 -15.50 4.25 9.41
C ILE A 9 -14.07 3.74 9.25
N GLU A 10 -13.20 4.07 10.20
CA GLU A 10 -11.81 3.64 10.24
C GLU A 10 -11.43 3.26 11.68
N LYS A 11 -10.95 2.03 11.85
CA LYS A 11 -10.57 1.50 13.17
C LYS A 11 -9.35 2.18 13.77
N GLU A 12 -8.46 2.68 12.92
CA GLU A 12 -7.22 3.33 13.36
C GLU A 12 -7.45 4.84 13.59
N LEU A 13 -7.14 5.30 14.80
CA LEU A 13 -7.19 6.73 15.14
C LEU A 13 -6.18 7.54 14.32
N LYS A 14 -4.99 7.00 14.14
CA LYS A 14 -3.87 7.67 13.47
C LYS A 14 -3.60 7.05 12.10
N VAL A 15 -3.07 7.87 11.21
CA VAL A 15 -2.50 7.36 9.95
C VAL A 15 -1.36 6.40 10.27
N PHE A 16 -1.41 5.21 9.70
CA PHE A 16 -0.30 4.27 9.81
C PHE A 16 0.95 4.87 9.16
N ASN A 17 1.95 5.17 9.96
CA ASN A 17 3.12 5.96 9.53
C ASN A 17 4.19 5.10 8.85
N LYS A 18 3.82 4.02 8.19
CA LYS A 18 4.71 3.16 7.40
C LYS A 18 4.03 2.84 6.07
N PRO A 19 4.78 2.75 4.96
CA PRO A 19 4.18 2.43 3.67
C PRO A 19 3.73 0.96 3.64
N ARG A 20 2.56 0.71 3.05
CA ARG A 20 2.11 -0.62 2.64
C ARG A 20 2.18 -0.72 1.13
N ALA A 21 1.37 0.06 0.42
CA ALA A 21 1.49 0.24 -1.01
C ALA A 21 2.60 1.23 -1.36
N ILE A 22 3.25 1.05 -2.51
CA ILE A 22 4.32 1.93 -3.00
C ILE A 22 4.07 2.39 -4.44
N VAL A 23 3.08 1.84 -5.11
CA VAL A 23 2.75 2.13 -6.51
C VAL A 23 1.30 2.58 -6.63
N LEU A 24 1.06 3.60 -7.46
CA LEU A 24 -0.24 4.07 -7.95
C LEU A 24 -0.25 4.02 -9.47
N ASP A 25 -1.41 3.75 -10.04
CA ASP A 25 -1.64 3.88 -11.48
C ASP A 25 -2.22 5.25 -11.86
N SER A 26 -2.33 5.49 -13.16
CA SER A 26 -2.88 6.73 -13.71
C SER A 26 -4.38 6.89 -13.44
N GLU A 27 -5.13 5.81 -13.26
CA GLU A 27 -6.57 5.88 -12.92
C GLU A 27 -6.75 6.35 -11.49
N ALA A 28 -5.99 5.78 -10.54
CA ALA A 28 -5.97 6.26 -9.16
C ALA A 28 -5.58 7.74 -9.09
N MET A 29 -4.58 8.17 -9.87
CA MET A 29 -4.17 9.58 -9.93
C MET A 29 -5.28 10.49 -10.48
N ARG A 30 -6.07 10.06 -11.45
CA ARG A 30 -7.25 10.81 -11.93
C ARG A 30 -8.32 10.94 -10.85
N ILE A 31 -8.57 9.87 -10.10
CA ILE A 31 -9.51 9.90 -8.96
C ILE A 31 -9.01 10.91 -7.91
N LEU A 32 -7.73 10.87 -7.59
CA LEU A 32 -7.10 11.82 -6.65
C LEU A 32 -7.15 13.26 -7.17
N GLN A 33 -6.98 13.47 -8.46
CA GLN A 33 -7.15 14.77 -9.11
C GLN A 33 -8.59 15.26 -9.02
N PHE A 34 -9.56 14.40 -9.32
CA PHE A 34 -10.98 14.73 -9.15
C PHE A 34 -11.33 15.08 -7.70
N CYS A 35 -10.71 14.42 -6.72
CA CYS A 35 -10.85 14.74 -5.31
C CYS A 35 -10.12 16.03 -4.89
N GLY A 36 -9.27 16.59 -5.76
CA GLY A 36 -8.46 17.78 -5.49
C GLY A 36 -7.26 17.52 -4.61
N VAL A 37 -6.71 16.28 -4.62
CA VAL A 37 -5.57 15.86 -3.77
C VAL A 37 -4.30 15.63 -4.58
N ALA A 38 -4.39 15.24 -5.85
CA ALA A 38 -3.24 14.79 -6.65
C ALA A 38 -2.06 15.78 -6.67
N HIS A 39 -2.32 17.07 -6.94
CA HIS A 39 -1.26 18.09 -7.01
C HIS A 39 -0.61 18.40 -5.63
N GLN A 40 -1.28 18.06 -4.53
CA GLN A 40 -0.75 18.25 -3.18
C GLN A 40 0.29 17.17 -2.80
N LEU A 41 0.38 16.09 -3.57
CA LEU A 41 1.37 15.03 -3.35
C LEU A 41 2.81 15.51 -3.62
N GLY A 42 3.00 16.47 -4.55
CA GLY A 42 4.29 17.09 -4.81
C GLY A 42 5.40 16.06 -5.03
N ASP A 43 6.50 16.23 -4.30
CA ASP A 43 7.67 15.33 -4.33
C ASP A 43 7.48 13.98 -3.64
N SER A 44 6.29 13.73 -3.08
CA SER A 44 5.93 12.41 -2.51
C SER A 44 5.45 11.39 -3.53
N ILE A 45 5.41 11.77 -4.81
CA ILE A 45 5.20 10.89 -5.95
C ILE A 45 6.36 11.00 -6.93
N LYS A 46 6.62 9.93 -7.69
CA LYS A 46 7.63 9.90 -8.74
C LYS A 46 7.19 8.96 -9.86
N PRO A 47 7.35 9.33 -11.15
CA PRO A 47 7.12 8.41 -12.25
C PRO A 47 7.94 7.14 -12.11
N HIS A 48 7.38 6.02 -12.53
CA HIS A 48 8.08 4.74 -12.61
C HIS A 48 9.24 4.83 -13.60
N PRO A 49 10.48 4.48 -13.21
CA PRO A 49 11.67 4.69 -14.05
C PRO A 49 11.90 3.58 -15.09
N GLY A 50 11.06 2.56 -15.10
CA GLY A 50 11.26 1.30 -15.82
C GLY A 50 11.62 0.16 -14.88
N THR A 51 11.56 -1.07 -15.39
CA THR A 51 11.97 -2.29 -14.67
C THR A 51 12.86 -3.14 -15.55
N ASP A 52 14.01 -3.53 -15.03
CA ASP A 52 14.87 -4.53 -15.62
C ASP A 52 14.68 -5.88 -14.90
N TYR A 53 14.43 -6.93 -15.66
CA TYR A 53 14.33 -8.31 -15.18
C TYR A 53 15.70 -8.97 -15.37
N ILE A 54 16.35 -9.34 -14.27
CA ILE A 54 17.73 -9.79 -14.27
C ILE A 54 17.81 -11.25 -13.79
N GLY A 55 18.47 -12.09 -14.58
CA GLY A 55 18.75 -13.48 -14.27
C GLY A 55 19.94 -13.65 -13.32
N LEU A 56 20.27 -14.90 -13.00
CA LEU A 56 21.25 -15.26 -11.98
C LEU A 56 22.66 -14.70 -12.28
N ASP A 57 23.06 -14.72 -13.55
CA ASP A 57 24.39 -14.25 -13.99
C ASP A 57 24.40 -12.77 -14.38
N GLY A 58 23.38 -12.01 -13.93
CA GLY A 58 23.22 -10.60 -14.26
C GLY A 58 22.74 -10.34 -15.69
N GLN A 59 22.37 -11.41 -16.46
CA GLN A 59 21.84 -11.25 -17.80
C GLN A 59 20.47 -10.58 -17.76
N LEU A 60 20.25 -9.67 -18.69
CA LEU A 60 18.99 -8.98 -18.90
C LEU A 60 18.01 -9.92 -19.61
N ILE A 61 16.93 -10.33 -18.91
CA ILE A 61 15.90 -11.22 -19.45
C ILE A 61 14.83 -10.42 -20.16
N LYS A 62 14.39 -9.29 -19.55
CA LYS A 62 13.32 -8.44 -20.05
C LYS A 62 13.51 -7.01 -19.58
N VAL A 63 13.11 -6.06 -20.39
CA VAL A 63 13.01 -4.64 -20.04
C VAL A 63 11.55 -4.22 -20.12
N PHE A 64 11.11 -3.48 -19.13
CA PHE A 64 9.87 -2.72 -19.17
C PHE A 64 10.22 -1.24 -19.07
N ASP A 65 9.98 -0.49 -20.12
CA ASP A 65 10.10 0.95 -20.14
C ASP A 65 8.71 1.59 -20.18
N PRO A 66 8.41 2.56 -19.30
CA PRO A 66 7.12 3.24 -19.31
C PRO A 66 6.96 4.08 -20.57
N GLN A 67 5.72 4.21 -21.05
CA GLN A 67 5.41 5.06 -22.19
C GLN A 67 5.75 6.53 -21.87
N PRO A 68 6.38 7.24 -22.83
CA PRO A 68 6.62 8.67 -22.70
C PRO A 68 5.32 9.48 -22.81
N PRO A 69 5.32 10.76 -22.42
CA PRO A 69 4.19 11.65 -22.67
C PRO A 69 3.95 11.82 -24.21
N PRO A 70 2.73 12.16 -24.64
CA PRO A 70 1.57 12.52 -23.80
C PRO A 70 0.89 11.31 -23.16
N PHE A 71 0.51 11.42 -21.87
CA PHE A 71 -0.14 10.35 -21.14
C PHE A 71 -1.65 10.34 -21.39
N GLN A 72 -2.23 9.18 -21.69
CA GLN A 72 -3.66 9.03 -22.02
C GLN A 72 -4.60 9.63 -20.95
N LEU A 73 -4.25 9.47 -19.69
CA LEU A 73 -5.05 9.97 -18.57
C LEU A 73 -4.46 11.25 -17.94
N GLY A 74 -3.50 11.90 -18.58
CA GLY A 74 -2.82 13.08 -18.08
C GLY A 74 -1.79 12.80 -16.98
N TRP A 75 -1.60 11.54 -16.59
CA TRP A 75 -0.65 11.07 -15.60
C TRP A 75 0.18 9.90 -16.15
N PRO A 76 1.44 9.74 -15.73
CA PRO A 76 2.21 8.53 -16.03
C PRO A 76 1.42 7.27 -15.69
N ALA A 77 1.53 6.22 -16.51
CA ALA A 77 0.77 4.97 -16.31
C ALA A 77 0.99 4.37 -14.91
N THR A 78 2.19 4.54 -14.38
CA THR A 78 2.58 4.06 -13.05
C THR A 78 3.47 5.09 -12.36
N LEU A 79 3.22 5.31 -11.07
CA LEU A 79 3.99 6.19 -10.20
C LEU A 79 4.29 5.48 -8.89
N THR A 80 5.44 5.78 -8.27
CA THR A 80 5.67 5.46 -6.88
C THR A 80 5.18 6.59 -5.98
N PHE A 81 4.79 6.25 -4.74
CA PHE A 81 4.25 7.23 -3.80
C PHE A 81 4.57 6.88 -2.33
N ILE A 82 4.42 7.86 -1.46
CA ILE A 82 4.54 7.69 -0.01
C ILE A 82 3.13 7.63 0.60
N GLN A 83 2.62 6.41 0.81
CA GLN A 83 1.24 6.17 1.25
C GLN A 83 0.83 6.99 2.50
N PRO A 84 1.62 7.10 3.58
CA PRO A 84 1.22 7.91 4.73
C PRO A 84 0.97 9.39 4.41
N ILE A 85 1.65 9.95 3.39
CA ILE A 85 1.42 11.33 2.95
C ILE A 85 0.07 11.44 2.24
N LEU A 86 -0.21 10.51 1.31
CA LEU A 86 -1.49 10.46 0.62
C LEU A 86 -2.66 10.34 1.61
N GLU A 87 -2.56 9.43 2.58
CA GLU A 87 -3.62 9.22 3.57
C GLU A 87 -3.88 10.48 4.41
N ARG A 88 -2.82 11.18 4.85
CA ARG A 88 -2.96 12.46 5.56
C ARG A 88 -3.68 13.52 4.72
N LEU A 89 -3.35 13.61 3.43
CA LEU A 89 -4.00 14.54 2.50
C LEU A 89 -5.47 14.19 2.29
N LEU A 90 -5.81 12.91 2.15
CA LEU A 90 -7.19 12.44 2.03
C LEU A 90 -8.00 12.76 3.30
N ARG A 91 -7.48 12.45 4.50
CA ARG A 91 -8.12 12.80 5.77
C ARG A 91 -8.33 14.32 5.92
N LYS A 92 -7.31 15.12 5.57
CA LYS A 92 -7.42 16.58 5.53
C LYS A 92 -8.53 17.03 4.58
N ARG A 93 -8.59 16.44 3.39
CA ARG A 93 -9.61 16.74 2.39
C ARG A 93 -11.01 16.38 2.86
N ILE A 94 -11.20 15.21 3.46
CA ILE A 94 -12.48 14.76 4.04
C ILE A 94 -12.99 15.76 5.07
N ASN A 95 -12.14 16.23 5.97
CA ASN A 95 -12.50 17.17 7.04
C ASN A 95 -13.02 18.53 6.51
N THR A 96 -12.76 18.85 5.24
CA THR A 96 -13.33 20.06 4.60
C THR A 96 -14.70 19.82 3.96
N GLN A 97 -15.21 18.59 3.96
CA GLN A 97 -16.46 18.24 3.30
C GLN A 97 -17.61 18.14 4.32
N LYS A 98 -18.61 19.03 4.23
CA LYS A 98 -19.76 19.05 5.16
C LYS A 98 -20.66 17.81 5.08
N ASN A 99 -20.62 17.08 3.95
CA ASN A 99 -21.45 15.91 3.68
C ASN A 99 -20.72 14.58 3.97
N ILE A 100 -19.50 14.63 4.47
CA ILE A 100 -18.73 13.43 4.84
C ILE A 100 -18.45 13.46 6.34
N HIS A 101 -18.85 12.41 7.03
CA HIS A 101 -18.55 12.20 8.44
C HIS A 101 -17.50 11.09 8.58
N LEU A 102 -16.35 11.39 9.18
CA LEU A 102 -15.26 10.46 9.39
C LEU A 102 -15.22 10.04 10.86
N LEU A 103 -15.48 8.76 11.13
CA LEU A 103 -15.35 8.12 12.45
C LEU A 103 -14.02 7.38 12.52
N LEU A 104 -13.06 7.94 13.23
CA LEU A 104 -11.78 7.29 13.54
C LEU A 104 -11.87 6.53 14.87
N GLY A 105 -11.09 5.48 15.02
CA GLY A 105 -11.09 4.63 16.22
C GLY A 105 -12.38 3.82 16.36
N ASN A 106 -13.07 3.57 15.28
CA ASN A 106 -14.34 2.86 15.24
C ASN A 106 -14.27 1.68 14.29
N GLU A 107 -14.67 0.52 14.76
CA GLU A 107 -14.60 -0.75 14.03
C GLU A 107 -15.99 -1.24 13.67
N LEU A 108 -16.19 -1.65 12.42
CA LEU A 108 -17.39 -2.36 11.99
C LEU A 108 -17.38 -3.76 12.64
N VAL A 109 -18.43 -4.11 13.37
CA VAL A 109 -18.52 -5.40 14.06
C VAL A 109 -19.67 -6.27 13.58
N ASP A 110 -20.69 -5.66 12.93
CA ASP A 110 -21.82 -6.41 12.40
C ASP A 110 -22.50 -5.66 11.26
N VAL A 111 -23.11 -6.42 10.35
CA VAL A 111 -23.84 -5.93 9.18
C VAL A 111 -25.12 -6.73 9.04
N SER A 112 -26.26 -6.05 8.88
CA SER A 112 -27.55 -6.67 8.62
C SER A 112 -28.27 -5.99 7.46
N ASP A 113 -28.94 -6.78 6.63
CA ASP A 113 -29.81 -6.28 5.55
C ASP A 113 -31.21 -5.98 6.10
N ALA A 114 -31.70 -4.77 5.88
CA ALA A 114 -32.99 -4.30 6.32
C ALA A 114 -33.94 -4.02 5.14
N ASN A 115 -33.94 -4.87 4.09
CA ASN A 115 -34.79 -4.84 2.88
C ASN A 115 -34.56 -3.63 1.94
N LYS A 116 -34.44 -2.42 2.44
CA LYS A 116 -34.25 -1.17 1.65
C LYS A 116 -33.04 -0.36 2.13
N SER A 117 -32.36 -0.84 3.15
CA SER A 117 -31.19 -0.22 3.76
C SER A 117 -30.28 -1.27 4.35
N VAL A 118 -29.05 -0.90 4.61
CA VAL A 118 -28.11 -1.72 5.35
C VAL A 118 -27.95 -1.12 6.74
N GLU A 119 -28.10 -1.91 7.77
CA GLU A 119 -27.78 -1.53 9.13
C GLU A 119 -26.40 -2.07 9.51
N ILE A 120 -25.60 -1.24 10.15
CA ILE A 120 -24.28 -1.58 10.60
C ILE A 120 -24.11 -1.29 12.09
N LYS A 121 -23.48 -2.19 12.80
CA LYS A 121 -23.06 -1.99 14.20
C LYS A 121 -21.60 -1.64 14.25
N VAL A 122 -21.28 -0.52 14.84
CA VAL A 122 -19.92 0.03 14.93
C VAL A 122 -19.55 0.17 16.39
N ARG A 123 -18.36 -0.32 16.75
CA ARG A 123 -17.83 -0.30 18.12
C ARG A 123 -16.69 0.72 18.22
N ASP A 124 -16.78 1.63 19.18
CA ASP A 124 -15.68 2.51 19.54
C ASP A 124 -14.55 1.72 20.20
N SER A 125 -13.33 1.91 19.73
CA SER A 125 -12.16 1.14 20.18
C SER A 125 -11.74 1.49 21.60
N SER A 126 -12.06 2.69 22.09
CA SER A 126 -11.69 3.18 23.43
C SER A 126 -12.78 2.90 24.47
N SER A 127 -14.01 3.35 24.23
CA SER A 127 -15.12 3.17 25.17
C SER A 127 -15.76 1.79 25.14
N LYS A 128 -15.52 1.01 24.04
CA LYS A 128 -16.19 -0.27 23.75
C LYS A 128 -17.70 -0.15 23.52
N GLU A 129 -18.23 1.04 23.55
CA GLU A 129 -19.63 1.28 23.22
C GLU A 129 -19.93 0.99 21.77
N SER A 130 -21.13 0.47 21.51
CA SER A 130 -21.59 0.20 20.13
C SER A 130 -22.68 1.16 19.75
N LYS A 131 -22.65 1.61 18.48
CA LYS A 131 -23.67 2.45 17.85
C LYS A 131 -24.15 1.78 16.57
N THR A 132 -25.42 1.94 16.26
CA THR A 132 -26.01 1.45 15.01
C THR A 132 -26.21 2.62 14.03
N PHE A 133 -25.87 2.39 12.77
CA PHE A 133 -26.10 3.32 11.68
C PHE A 133 -26.87 2.61 10.57
N SER A 134 -27.68 3.36 9.83
CA SER A 134 -28.41 2.88 8.66
C SER A 134 -28.00 3.67 7.43
N ALA A 135 -27.81 2.99 6.30
CA ALA A 135 -27.46 3.58 5.02
C ALA A 135 -28.14 2.84 3.87
N LYS A 136 -28.30 3.52 2.72
CA LYS A 136 -28.80 2.85 1.51
C LYS A 136 -27.81 1.83 0.95
N TYR A 137 -26.53 2.10 1.08
CA TYR A 137 -25.42 1.26 0.57
C TYR A 137 -24.31 1.21 1.58
N LEU A 138 -23.68 0.04 1.68
CA LEU A 138 -22.42 -0.19 2.39
C LEU A 138 -21.37 -0.58 1.37
N ILE A 139 -20.18 0.06 1.44
CA ILE A 139 -19.04 -0.25 0.60
C ILE A 139 -17.92 -0.77 1.50
N GLY A 140 -17.53 -2.03 1.32
CA GLY A 140 -16.42 -2.66 2.02
C GLY A 140 -15.08 -2.27 1.41
N CYS A 141 -14.29 -1.46 2.14
CA CYS A 141 -12.90 -1.12 1.82
C CYS A 141 -11.96 -1.58 2.93
N ASP A 142 -12.32 -2.66 3.64
CA ASP A 142 -11.75 -3.14 4.90
C ASP A 142 -10.67 -4.23 4.71
N GLY A 143 -10.20 -4.43 3.46
CA GLY A 143 -9.01 -5.21 3.14
C GLY A 143 -9.23 -6.71 3.01
N GLY A 144 -8.15 -7.50 3.05
CA GLY A 144 -8.17 -8.94 2.78
C GLY A 144 -9.04 -9.74 3.75
N ASN A 145 -9.13 -9.31 5.02
CA ASN A 145 -9.95 -9.93 6.06
C ASN A 145 -11.29 -9.19 6.26
N SER A 146 -11.91 -8.79 5.15
CA SER A 146 -13.11 -7.95 5.13
C SER A 146 -14.30 -8.55 5.92
N VAL A 147 -14.76 -7.81 6.92
CA VAL A 147 -15.99 -8.10 7.66
C VAL A 147 -17.21 -7.95 6.74
N VAL A 148 -17.19 -6.96 5.85
CA VAL A 148 -18.27 -6.73 4.89
C VAL A 148 -18.42 -7.92 3.95
N ARG A 149 -17.33 -8.45 3.39
CA ARG A 149 -17.35 -9.65 2.53
C ARG A 149 -17.93 -10.84 3.27
N THR A 150 -17.52 -11.06 4.52
CA THR A 150 -18.02 -12.16 5.37
C THR A 150 -19.52 -12.01 5.61
N ALA A 151 -19.99 -10.81 5.94
CA ALA A 151 -21.42 -10.54 6.16
C ALA A 151 -22.27 -10.75 4.89
N MET A 152 -21.70 -10.50 3.71
CA MET A 152 -22.34 -10.78 2.41
C MET A 152 -22.33 -12.27 2.04
N ASN A 153 -21.71 -13.13 2.85
CA ASN A 153 -21.52 -14.57 2.57
C ASN A 153 -20.86 -14.82 1.20
N VAL A 154 -19.94 -13.94 0.78
CA VAL A 154 -19.19 -14.10 -0.46
C VAL A 154 -17.95 -14.94 -0.17
N GLY A 155 -17.85 -16.09 -0.83
CA GLY A 155 -16.72 -17.01 -0.71
C GLY A 155 -15.42 -16.42 -1.28
N VAL A 156 -14.31 -17.02 -0.87
CA VAL A 156 -12.97 -16.77 -1.44
C VAL A 156 -12.51 -18.08 -2.03
N GLU A 157 -12.06 -18.05 -3.27
CA GLU A 157 -11.37 -19.17 -3.91
C GLU A 157 -9.89 -19.10 -3.54
N ASP A 158 -9.39 -20.15 -2.90
CA ASP A 158 -7.96 -20.30 -2.62
C ASP A 158 -7.30 -20.99 -3.82
N LEU A 159 -6.40 -20.29 -4.48
CA LEU A 159 -5.64 -20.79 -5.63
C LEU A 159 -4.42 -21.63 -5.23
N GLY A 160 -4.18 -21.81 -3.93
CA GLY A 160 -3.07 -22.60 -3.40
C GLY A 160 -1.69 -21.98 -3.65
N VAL A 161 -1.63 -20.67 -3.90
CA VAL A 161 -0.37 -19.92 -4.06
C VAL A 161 -0.15 -19.10 -2.80
N ASP A 162 0.65 -19.66 -1.90
CA ASP A 162 0.99 -19.00 -0.64
C ASP A 162 2.52 -18.93 -0.52
N GLU A 163 3.04 -17.72 -0.46
CA GLU A 163 4.47 -17.44 -0.41
C GLU A 163 4.77 -16.33 0.59
N ASP A 164 5.76 -16.55 1.44
CA ASP A 164 6.22 -15.56 2.39
C ASP A 164 7.26 -14.63 1.76
N TRP A 165 7.11 -13.34 1.99
CA TRP A 165 7.98 -12.30 1.47
C TRP A 165 8.38 -11.32 2.56
N LEU A 166 9.68 -11.11 2.72
CA LEU A 166 10.23 -10.03 3.52
C LEU A 166 10.12 -8.71 2.74
N VAL A 167 9.40 -7.75 3.26
CA VAL A 167 9.33 -6.39 2.71
C VAL A 167 10.16 -5.45 3.57
N VAL A 168 11.18 -4.82 2.99
CA VAL A 168 12.03 -3.85 3.67
C VAL A 168 11.87 -2.47 3.02
N ASP A 169 11.32 -1.52 3.75
CA ASP A 169 11.35 -0.10 3.38
C ASP A 169 12.46 0.62 4.16
N ALA A 170 13.28 1.37 3.47
CA ALA A 170 14.38 2.11 4.07
C ALA A 170 14.57 3.49 3.43
N TYR A 171 15.13 4.41 4.20
CA TYR A 171 15.67 5.66 3.68
C TYR A 171 17.15 5.48 3.34
N LEU A 172 17.54 5.96 2.17
CA LEU A 172 18.95 6.10 1.80
C LEU A 172 19.53 7.31 2.54
N ILE A 173 20.52 7.10 3.40
CA ILE A 173 21.12 8.13 4.28
C ILE A 173 22.52 8.55 3.85
N LYS A 174 23.16 7.80 2.96
CA LYS A 174 24.41 8.15 2.29
C LYS A 174 24.40 7.68 0.86
N GLU A 175 25.22 8.26 0.03
CA GLU A 175 25.38 7.82 -1.36
C GLU A 175 25.88 6.37 -1.43
N THR A 176 25.25 5.57 -2.29
CA THR A 176 25.65 4.19 -2.57
C THR A 176 25.20 3.82 -3.98
N LYS A 177 25.91 2.87 -4.58
CA LYS A 177 25.59 2.38 -5.92
C LYS A 177 24.29 1.58 -5.87
N LEU A 178 23.28 2.07 -6.56
CA LEU A 178 21.98 1.40 -6.73
C LEU A 178 21.56 1.42 -8.20
N PRO A 179 20.78 0.44 -8.66
CA PRO A 179 20.21 0.48 -10.00
C PRO A 179 19.35 1.74 -10.22
N PRO A 180 19.36 2.35 -11.43
CA PRO A 180 18.55 3.53 -11.73
C PRO A 180 17.09 3.20 -12.06
N LYS A 181 16.78 1.92 -12.27
CA LYS A 181 15.44 1.36 -12.53
C LYS A 181 15.03 0.42 -11.39
N PHE A 182 13.77 0.01 -11.38
CA PHE A 182 13.36 -1.14 -10.59
C PHE A 182 14.05 -2.38 -11.10
N ILE A 183 14.34 -3.30 -10.21
CA ILE A 183 14.91 -4.59 -10.56
C ILE A 183 13.97 -5.70 -10.10
N GLN A 184 13.65 -6.59 -11.02
CA GLN A 184 13.10 -7.89 -10.70
C GLN A 184 14.24 -8.90 -10.78
N TYR A 185 14.74 -9.34 -9.63
CA TYR A 185 15.74 -10.41 -9.54
C TYR A 185 15.07 -11.76 -9.77
N CYS A 186 15.16 -12.27 -11.01
CA CYS A 186 14.60 -13.56 -11.41
C CYS A 186 15.57 -14.70 -11.00
N TRP A 187 16.01 -14.68 -9.76
CA TRP A 187 16.96 -15.67 -9.24
C TRP A 187 16.20 -16.86 -8.64
N PRO A 188 16.35 -18.09 -9.19
CA PRO A 188 15.67 -19.26 -8.64
C PRO A 188 16.03 -19.52 -7.17
N SER A 189 17.26 -19.17 -6.77
CA SER A 189 17.76 -19.32 -5.41
C SER A 189 17.07 -18.39 -4.41
N ARG A 190 16.77 -17.13 -4.79
CA ARG A 190 16.03 -16.17 -3.96
C ARG A 190 15.46 -15.04 -4.83
N PRO A 191 14.22 -15.19 -5.32
CA PRO A 191 13.55 -14.11 -6.03
C PRO A 191 13.43 -12.84 -5.17
N ALA A 192 13.64 -11.68 -5.79
CA ALA A 192 13.52 -10.41 -5.09
C ALA A 192 13.13 -9.29 -6.05
N THR A 193 12.60 -8.19 -5.48
CA THR A 193 12.29 -6.96 -6.19
C THR A 193 12.95 -5.78 -5.51
N PHE A 194 13.54 -4.88 -6.28
CA PHE A 194 14.02 -3.58 -5.81
C PHE A 194 13.17 -2.47 -6.40
N VAL A 195 12.70 -1.54 -5.55
CA VAL A 195 11.82 -0.43 -5.93
C VAL A 195 12.41 0.91 -5.49
N LEU A 196 12.48 1.85 -6.42
CA LEU A 196 12.86 3.24 -6.19
C LEU A 196 11.63 4.06 -5.79
N GLY A 197 11.43 4.29 -4.51
CA GLY A 197 10.39 5.19 -4.01
C GLY A 197 10.76 6.68 -4.21
N PRO A 198 9.78 7.58 -3.98
CA PRO A 198 10.02 9.02 -4.00
C PRO A 198 11.03 9.44 -2.92
N ARG A 199 11.65 10.61 -3.12
CA ARG A 199 12.71 11.10 -2.23
C ARG A 199 13.80 10.03 -2.10
N ASN A 200 14.22 9.72 -0.88
CA ASN A 200 15.24 8.71 -0.60
C ASN A 200 14.66 7.37 -0.12
N VAL A 201 13.38 7.10 -0.36
CA VAL A 201 12.76 5.81 0.00
C VAL A 201 13.20 4.73 -0.99
N ARG A 202 13.57 3.58 -0.46
CA ARG A 202 13.90 2.37 -1.23
C ARG A 202 13.18 1.19 -0.62
N ARG A 203 12.72 0.27 -1.45
CA ARG A 203 12.08 -0.96 -1.00
C ARG A 203 12.75 -2.17 -1.63
N TRP A 204 12.92 -3.18 -0.83
CA TRP A 204 13.24 -4.53 -1.26
C TRP A 204 12.11 -5.46 -0.83
N GLU A 205 11.69 -6.32 -1.72
CA GLU A 205 10.77 -7.42 -1.47
C GLU A 205 11.53 -8.70 -1.79
N ILE A 206 11.77 -9.54 -0.80
CA ILE A 206 12.69 -10.67 -0.89
C ILE A 206 11.94 -11.92 -0.46
N LYS A 207 11.92 -12.95 -1.30
CA LYS A 207 11.25 -14.20 -0.98
C LYS A 207 11.91 -14.88 0.22
N ILE A 208 11.11 -15.28 1.19
CA ILE A 208 11.52 -16.18 2.28
C ILE A 208 11.41 -17.60 1.72
N LEU A 209 12.48 -18.36 1.86
CA LEU A 209 12.57 -19.66 1.23
C LEU A 209 11.93 -20.75 2.09
N PRO A 210 11.43 -21.83 1.48
CA PRO A 210 10.96 -22.99 2.23
C PRO A 210 12.02 -23.49 3.22
N GLY A 211 11.62 -23.68 4.48
CA GLY A 211 12.51 -24.13 5.56
C GLY A 211 13.20 -23.00 6.34
N GLU A 212 13.06 -21.74 5.94
CA GLU A 212 13.47 -20.59 6.77
C GLU A 212 12.39 -20.28 7.82
N ASP A 213 12.78 -19.95 9.06
CA ASP A 213 11.84 -19.55 10.11
C ASP A 213 11.49 -18.07 9.95
N LEU A 214 10.20 -17.76 9.81
CA LEU A 214 9.67 -16.38 9.72
C LEU A 214 10.11 -15.51 10.90
N LYS A 215 10.24 -16.09 12.09
CA LYS A 215 10.70 -15.38 13.30
C LYS A 215 12.12 -14.86 13.18
N ASP A 216 12.95 -15.49 12.37
CA ASP A 216 14.30 -15.00 12.11
C ASP A 216 14.27 -13.64 11.42
N PHE A 217 13.30 -13.41 10.55
CA PHE A 217 13.13 -12.15 9.81
C PHE A 217 12.51 -11.01 10.63
N GLU A 218 12.10 -11.29 11.86
CA GLU A 218 11.78 -10.25 12.86
C GLU A 218 13.06 -9.63 13.45
N ARG A 219 14.19 -10.34 13.40
CA ARG A 219 15.48 -9.88 13.92
C ARG A 219 16.19 -9.01 12.90
N LYS A 220 16.59 -7.83 13.35
CA LYS A 220 17.26 -6.84 12.50
C LYS A 220 18.53 -7.40 11.83
N GLU A 221 19.30 -8.22 12.56
CA GLU A 221 20.54 -8.81 12.09
C GLU A 221 20.29 -9.70 10.87
N LYS A 222 19.25 -10.54 10.90
CA LYS A 222 18.87 -11.41 9.79
C LYS A 222 18.39 -10.60 8.58
N VAL A 223 17.59 -9.58 8.81
CA VAL A 223 17.14 -8.66 7.76
C VAL A 223 18.33 -7.98 7.08
N MET A 224 19.30 -7.49 7.86
CA MET A 224 20.49 -6.82 7.33
C MET A 224 21.41 -7.81 6.61
N GLU A 225 21.56 -9.04 7.09
CA GLU A 225 22.30 -10.12 6.43
C GLU A 225 21.75 -10.38 5.02
N VAL A 226 20.43 -10.63 4.92
CA VAL A 226 19.78 -10.93 3.63
C VAL A 226 19.85 -9.72 2.69
N LEU A 227 19.63 -8.52 3.21
CA LEU A 227 19.65 -7.28 2.44
C LEU A 227 21.05 -6.93 1.92
N SER A 228 22.11 -7.34 2.60
CA SER A 228 23.50 -7.09 2.19
C SER A 228 23.87 -7.71 0.83
N ASN A 229 23.10 -8.69 0.35
CA ASN A 229 23.27 -9.25 -0.99
C ASN A 229 22.83 -8.27 -2.12
N TYR A 230 22.11 -7.21 -1.77
CA TYR A 230 21.52 -6.27 -2.74
C TYR A 230 22.07 -4.85 -2.61
N VAL A 231 22.56 -4.48 -1.44
CA VAL A 231 22.99 -3.10 -1.16
C VAL A 231 23.94 -3.02 0.02
N ASP A 232 24.79 -1.96 0.07
CA ASP A 232 25.52 -1.59 1.30
C ASP A 232 24.52 -1.17 2.37
N VAL A 233 24.24 -2.07 3.31
CA VAL A 233 23.27 -1.87 4.38
C VAL A 233 23.61 -0.72 5.32
N THR A 234 24.89 -0.30 5.38
CA THR A 234 25.31 0.87 6.18
C THR A 234 24.82 2.20 5.59
N ALA A 235 24.36 2.18 4.33
CA ALA A 235 23.76 3.33 3.67
C ALA A 235 22.26 3.49 3.97
N LEU A 236 21.69 2.59 4.78
CA LEU A 236 20.25 2.50 4.98
C LEU A 236 19.84 2.85 6.42
N LYS A 237 18.75 3.57 6.53
CA LYS A 237 17.95 3.68 7.76
C LYS A 237 16.63 2.93 7.52
N ILE A 238 16.51 1.75 8.13
CA ILE A 238 15.28 0.96 8.01
C ILE A 238 14.10 1.76 8.56
N TRP A 239 13.04 1.82 7.78
CA TRP A 239 11.77 2.45 8.16
C TRP A 239 10.73 1.41 8.55
N ARG A 240 10.68 0.28 7.81
CA ARG A 240 9.74 -0.82 8.05
C ARG A 240 10.35 -2.14 7.61
N THR A 241 10.04 -3.19 8.36
CA THR A 241 10.09 -4.59 7.94
C THR A 241 8.71 -5.21 8.08
N ALA A 242 8.32 -6.09 7.20
CA ALA A 242 7.05 -6.82 7.26
C ALA A 242 7.18 -8.14 6.47
#